data_a19d33542b90e764c8b7b819e062def4
#
_entry.id   a19d33542b90e764c8b7b819e062def4
#
_cell.length_a   1.000
_cell.length_b   1.000
_cell.length_c   1.000
_cell.angle_alpha   90.00
_cell.angle_beta   90.00
_cell.angle_gamma   90.00
#
_symmetry.space_group_name_H-M   'P 1'
#
loop_
_entity.id
_entity.type
_entity.pdbx_description
1 polymer ?
#
loop_
_entity_poly.entity_id
_entity_poly.type
_entity_poly.pdbx_seq_one_letter_code
_entity_poly.pdbx_strand_id
1 'polypeptide(L)'
;MKILLLTQVLPYPPDSGPKVKTWNVLKYLAQNHELTLVSFVRGDQSAEIAHLKTICHAVHTVPIERKAVDDMGYLLKSVLSNQPFLMVRDDRAAMRQLLAQLCAQTQFDIAHADQLNMAQYAEQVPGAAKILDAHNALWLLYKRLADTLGLGPQKLIYSRDWRLLKKYEGRICREFEGILAVSQEDKTALEEAMGQAREMTVIPIAVDLDELPLIERNPDADHILHIGTMYWPPNIDAVNWFIDEVLPIIHQSRPQTIFDIVGLRPPQELVERGQQDPRLNVTGYVEDTEPYYQKAGAFIVPVRAGGGMRVKILNALAQGMPLVTTTLGCEGIAVTHEKDVLIADTPQAFAEAVLRLLTDRALAEQLGRRGRELIRTTYDYRAACQPIDDLYRQVKG
;
A
#
# COMPACT_ATOMS: atom_id res chain seq x y z
N MET A 1 4.38 5.35 26.23
CA MET A 1 3.67 6.61 25.90
C MET A 1 2.19 6.31 25.69
N LYS A 2 1.33 7.31 25.90
CA LYS A 2 -0.10 7.25 25.53
C LYS A 2 -0.27 7.81 24.12
N ILE A 3 -0.61 6.95 23.17
CA ILE A 3 -0.71 7.30 21.75
C ILE A 3 -2.17 7.26 21.31
N LEU A 4 -2.62 8.34 20.67
CA LEU A 4 -3.90 8.41 19.98
C LEU A 4 -3.64 8.20 18.49
N LEU A 5 -4.02 7.03 17.95
CA LEU A 5 -3.93 6.70 16.53
C LEU A 5 -5.27 6.98 15.86
N LEU A 6 -5.25 7.88 14.87
CA LEU A 6 -6.43 8.34 14.14
C LEU A 6 -6.41 7.75 12.74
N THR A 7 -7.38 6.91 12.38
CA THR A 7 -7.44 6.25 11.09
C THR A 7 -8.73 6.51 10.33
N GLN A 8 -8.65 6.54 9.00
CA GLN A 8 -9.84 6.75 8.14
C GLN A 8 -10.71 5.51 8.02
N VAL A 9 -10.12 4.34 8.17
CA VAL A 9 -10.80 3.04 8.10
C VAL A 9 -10.17 2.12 9.14
N LEU A 10 -10.91 1.12 9.60
CA LEU A 10 -10.32 0.09 10.47
C LEU A 10 -9.18 -0.62 9.72
N PRO A 11 -8.00 -0.77 10.33
CA PRO A 11 -6.85 -1.37 9.67
C PRO A 11 -6.94 -2.89 9.50
N TYR A 12 -7.86 -3.55 10.20
CA TYR A 12 -8.08 -4.99 10.13
C TYR A 12 -9.42 -5.31 9.43
N PRO A 13 -9.48 -6.37 8.56
CA PRO A 13 -8.35 -7.15 8.04
C PRO A 13 -7.49 -6.31 7.06
N PRO A 14 -6.17 -6.60 6.92
CA PRO A 14 -5.26 -5.85 6.06
C PRO A 14 -5.37 -6.28 4.58
N ASP A 15 -6.53 -6.06 3.97
CA ASP A 15 -6.92 -6.51 2.63
C ASP A 15 -6.52 -5.55 1.49
N SER A 16 -5.88 -4.43 1.83
CA SER A 16 -5.45 -3.41 0.86
C SER A 16 -4.16 -2.71 1.32
N GLY A 17 -3.39 -2.16 0.37
CA GLY A 17 -2.09 -1.54 0.68
C GLY A 17 -2.11 -0.53 1.83
N PRO A 18 -3.02 0.46 1.85
CA PRO A 18 -3.14 1.37 2.97
C PRO A 18 -3.43 0.68 4.31
N LYS A 19 -4.34 -0.29 4.34
CA LYS A 19 -4.64 -1.04 5.56
C LYS A 19 -3.46 -1.90 6.03
N VAL A 20 -2.70 -2.50 5.11
CA VAL A 20 -1.48 -3.26 5.44
C VAL A 20 -0.48 -2.36 6.18
N LYS A 21 -0.24 -1.14 5.69
CA LYS A 21 0.65 -0.20 6.38
C LYS A 21 0.13 0.16 7.76
N THR A 22 -1.11 0.64 7.86
CA THR A 22 -1.73 1.03 9.14
C THR A 22 -1.75 -0.12 10.14
N TRP A 23 -2.06 -1.34 9.67
CA TRP A 23 -2.09 -2.55 10.51
C TRP A 23 -0.72 -2.85 11.12
N ASN A 24 0.34 -2.81 10.31
CA ASN A 24 1.69 -3.10 10.78
C ASN A 24 2.22 -2.02 11.72
N VAL A 25 1.93 -0.74 11.46
CA VAL A 25 2.22 0.37 12.37
C VAL A 25 1.46 0.19 13.70
N LEU A 26 0.17 -0.16 13.64
CA LEU A 26 -0.64 -0.41 14.84
C LEU A 26 -0.08 -1.58 15.67
N LYS A 27 0.22 -2.72 15.05
CA LYS A 27 0.83 -3.88 15.73
C LYS A 27 2.13 -3.49 16.43
N TYR A 28 2.98 -2.74 15.74
CA TYR A 28 4.26 -2.27 16.28
C TYR A 28 4.05 -1.36 17.51
N LEU A 29 3.20 -0.35 17.39
CA LEU A 29 2.96 0.61 18.45
C LEU A 29 2.31 -0.03 19.69
N ALA A 30 1.37 -0.95 19.48
CA ALA A 30 0.65 -1.62 20.56
C ALA A 30 1.55 -2.53 21.42
N GLN A 31 2.72 -2.95 20.92
CA GLN A 31 3.66 -3.77 21.69
C GLN A 31 4.34 -2.98 22.83
N ASN A 32 4.57 -1.69 22.61
CA ASN A 32 5.41 -0.87 23.50
C ASN A 32 4.69 0.36 24.08
N HIS A 33 3.46 0.65 23.67
CA HIS A 33 2.74 1.86 24.02
C HIS A 33 1.29 1.58 24.41
N GLU A 34 0.72 2.47 25.20
CA GLU A 34 -0.72 2.50 25.50
C GLU A 34 -1.45 3.14 24.30
N LEU A 35 -1.93 2.28 23.39
CA LEU A 35 -2.48 2.70 22.11
C LEU A 35 -4.01 2.82 22.17
N THR A 36 -4.52 4.02 21.97
CA THR A 36 -5.95 4.29 21.73
C THR A 36 -6.20 4.49 20.25
N LEU A 37 -6.97 3.59 19.63
CA LEU A 37 -7.39 3.70 18.24
C LEU A 37 -8.71 4.44 18.13
N VAL A 38 -8.78 5.43 17.26
CA VAL A 38 -10.03 6.09 16.86
C VAL A 38 -10.17 6.02 15.34
N SER A 39 -11.23 5.40 14.85
CA SER A 39 -11.44 5.13 13.43
C SER A 39 -12.85 5.41 12.97
N PHE A 40 -13.01 5.73 11.68
CA PHE A 40 -14.31 5.61 11.06
C PHE A 40 -14.65 4.15 10.73
N VAL A 41 -15.95 3.83 10.78
CA VAL A 41 -16.49 2.49 10.42
C VAL A 41 -17.61 2.62 9.41
N ARG A 42 -17.76 1.60 8.55
CA ARG A 42 -18.81 1.52 7.55
C ARG A 42 -19.56 0.20 7.68
N GLY A 43 -20.86 0.30 7.88
CA GLY A 43 -21.68 -0.89 8.11
C GLY A 43 -21.34 -1.59 9.44
N ASP A 44 -21.64 -2.89 9.50
CA ASP A 44 -21.31 -3.71 10.66
C ASP A 44 -19.87 -4.23 10.55
N GLN A 45 -19.02 -3.80 11.46
CA GLN A 45 -17.62 -4.21 11.60
C GLN A 45 -17.34 -4.64 13.05
N SER A 46 -18.33 -5.23 13.71
CA SER A 46 -18.24 -5.63 15.12
C SER A 46 -17.16 -6.68 15.38
N ALA A 47 -16.94 -7.60 14.45
CA ALA A 47 -15.90 -8.64 14.54
C ALA A 47 -14.49 -8.03 14.48
N GLU A 48 -14.28 -7.10 13.55
CA GLU A 48 -13.02 -6.37 13.39
C GLU A 48 -12.69 -5.51 14.61
N ILE A 49 -13.71 -4.81 15.15
CA ILE A 49 -13.57 -4.02 16.36
C ILE A 49 -13.24 -4.92 17.56
N ALA A 50 -13.89 -6.09 17.68
CA ALA A 50 -13.60 -7.04 18.75
C ALA A 50 -12.15 -7.54 18.68
N HIS A 51 -11.65 -7.85 17.47
CA HIS A 51 -10.26 -8.23 17.26
C HIS A 51 -9.29 -7.11 17.64
N LEU A 52 -9.53 -5.88 17.19
CA LEU A 52 -8.67 -4.73 17.50
C LEU A 52 -8.62 -4.41 18.99
N LYS A 53 -9.70 -4.66 19.75
CA LYS A 53 -9.74 -4.52 21.23
C LYS A 53 -8.85 -5.53 21.97
N THR A 54 -8.44 -6.62 21.34
CA THR A 54 -7.47 -7.56 21.93
C THR A 54 -6.01 -7.06 21.82
N ILE A 55 -5.78 -6.06 20.97
CA ILE A 55 -4.44 -5.54 20.65
C ILE A 55 -4.26 -4.13 21.20
N CYS A 56 -5.24 -3.25 21.00
CA CYS A 56 -5.21 -1.87 21.47
C CYS A 56 -5.70 -1.75 22.92
N HIS A 57 -5.15 -0.77 23.66
CA HIS A 57 -5.65 -0.42 24.99
C HIS A 57 -7.13 0.02 24.95
N ALA A 58 -7.50 0.83 23.95
CA ALA A 58 -8.88 1.22 23.69
C ALA A 58 -9.14 1.36 22.18
N VAL A 59 -10.39 1.07 21.77
CA VAL A 59 -10.86 1.23 20.38
C VAL A 59 -12.18 1.99 20.41
N HIS A 60 -12.19 3.14 19.75
CA HIS A 60 -13.37 3.98 19.57
C HIS A 60 -13.66 4.13 18.08
N THR A 61 -14.95 4.15 17.73
CA THR A 61 -15.35 4.21 16.32
C THR A 61 -16.44 5.23 16.10
N VAL A 62 -16.42 5.85 14.92
CA VAL A 62 -17.44 6.79 14.46
C VAL A 62 -18.01 6.26 13.16
N PRO A 63 -19.32 6.01 13.06
CA PRO A 63 -19.92 5.57 11.83
C PRO A 63 -19.83 6.67 10.75
N ILE A 64 -19.48 6.28 9.53
CA ILE A 64 -19.45 7.14 8.38
C ILE A 64 -20.20 6.50 7.19
N GLU A 65 -21.22 7.19 6.72
CA GLU A 65 -21.86 6.85 5.46
C GLU A 65 -21.34 7.76 4.35
N ARG A 66 -21.12 7.18 3.19
CA ARG A 66 -20.76 7.92 1.97
C ARG A 66 -21.83 7.67 0.90
N LYS A 67 -22.59 8.69 0.60
CA LYS A 67 -23.60 8.67 -0.45
C LYS A 67 -23.15 9.61 -1.57
N ALA A 68 -23.17 9.16 -2.80
CA ALA A 68 -22.79 9.95 -3.97
C ALA A 68 -23.62 11.26 -4.09
N VAL A 69 -24.85 11.25 -3.57
CA VAL A 69 -25.72 12.44 -3.54
C VAL A 69 -25.15 13.55 -2.65
N ASP A 70 -24.47 13.19 -1.55
CA ASP A 70 -23.88 14.13 -0.62
C ASP A 70 -22.60 14.77 -1.18
N ASP A 71 -21.92 14.10 -2.11
CA ASP A 71 -20.64 14.55 -2.67
C ASP A 71 -20.79 15.89 -3.41
N MET A 72 -21.94 16.18 -4.01
CA MET A 72 -22.20 17.49 -4.63
C MET A 72 -22.23 18.61 -3.58
N GLY A 73 -22.85 18.35 -2.42
CA GLY A 73 -22.87 19.31 -1.30
C GLY A 73 -21.47 19.56 -0.73
N TYR A 74 -20.67 18.51 -0.59
CA TYR A 74 -19.27 18.63 -0.16
C TYR A 74 -18.40 19.35 -1.19
N LEU A 75 -18.63 19.12 -2.49
CA LEU A 75 -17.92 19.83 -3.55
C LEU A 75 -18.24 21.34 -3.50
N LEU A 76 -19.52 21.70 -3.37
CA LEU A 76 -19.92 23.10 -3.23
C LEU A 76 -19.29 23.74 -1.98
N LYS A 77 -19.33 23.07 -0.84
CA LYS A 77 -18.68 23.52 0.40
C LYS A 77 -17.16 23.67 0.21
N SER A 78 -16.51 22.73 -0.47
CA SER A 78 -15.09 22.78 -0.83
C SER A 78 -14.75 24.01 -1.67
N VAL A 79 -15.60 24.34 -2.66
CA VAL A 79 -15.41 25.53 -3.49
C VAL A 79 -15.57 26.82 -2.68
N LEU A 80 -16.63 26.90 -1.87
CA LEU A 80 -16.91 28.09 -1.05
C LEU A 80 -15.87 28.34 0.05
N SER A 81 -15.39 27.27 0.69
CA SER A 81 -14.37 27.33 1.75
C SER A 81 -12.94 27.37 1.23
N ASN A 82 -12.73 27.20 -0.08
CA ASN A 82 -11.42 27.07 -0.73
C ASN A 82 -10.53 26.00 -0.07
N GLN A 83 -11.13 24.88 0.36
CA GLN A 83 -10.45 23.73 0.98
C GLN A 83 -10.46 22.53 0.02
N PRO A 84 -9.51 21.58 0.15
CA PRO A 84 -9.53 20.34 -0.63
C PRO A 84 -10.83 19.56 -0.39
N PHE A 85 -11.40 19.01 -1.46
CA PHE A 85 -12.64 18.24 -1.39
C PHE A 85 -12.57 17.09 -0.37
N LEU A 86 -11.45 16.37 -0.35
CA LEU A 86 -11.26 15.24 0.55
C LEU A 86 -11.34 15.65 2.04
N MET A 87 -10.76 16.81 2.40
CA MET A 87 -10.78 17.31 3.78
C MET A 87 -12.20 17.69 4.19
N VAL A 88 -12.93 18.38 3.31
CA VAL A 88 -14.32 18.81 3.57
C VAL A 88 -15.26 17.59 3.68
N ARG A 89 -15.08 16.61 2.79
CA ARG A 89 -15.90 15.40 2.77
C ARG A 89 -15.71 14.55 4.03
N ASP A 90 -14.49 14.45 4.52
CA ASP A 90 -14.16 13.61 5.66
C ASP A 90 -14.21 14.37 7.00
N ASP A 91 -14.61 15.66 7.03
CA ASP A 91 -14.86 16.43 8.26
C ASP A 91 -16.20 16.05 8.90
N ARG A 92 -16.16 15.44 10.09
CA ARG A 92 -17.35 14.94 10.82
C ARG A 92 -17.40 15.50 12.24
N ALA A 93 -18.50 16.13 12.59
CA ALA A 93 -18.72 16.67 13.93
C ALA A 93 -18.66 15.58 15.01
N ALA A 94 -19.20 14.39 14.73
CA ALA A 94 -19.16 13.27 15.67
C ALA A 94 -17.73 12.85 16.04
N MET A 95 -16.78 12.86 15.09
CA MET A 95 -15.37 12.59 15.35
C MET A 95 -14.76 13.65 16.26
N ARG A 96 -15.04 14.93 16.01
CA ARG A 96 -14.58 16.06 16.85
C ARG A 96 -15.12 15.98 18.27
N GLN A 97 -16.40 15.63 18.44
CA GLN A 97 -17.02 15.45 19.75
C GLN A 97 -16.41 14.29 20.52
N LEU A 98 -16.19 13.15 19.87
CA LEU A 98 -15.53 11.99 20.49
C LEU A 98 -14.11 12.36 20.94
N LEU A 99 -13.33 13.04 20.10
CA LEU A 99 -11.98 13.46 20.46
C LEU A 99 -11.97 14.43 21.64
N ALA A 100 -12.89 15.39 21.68
CA ALA A 100 -13.02 16.31 22.82
C ALA A 100 -13.32 15.56 24.13
N GLN A 101 -14.17 14.54 24.08
CA GLN A 101 -14.47 13.69 25.24
C GLN A 101 -13.25 12.88 25.71
N LEU A 102 -12.52 12.27 24.77
CA LEU A 102 -11.31 11.49 25.08
C LEU A 102 -10.22 12.38 25.67
N CYS A 103 -9.97 13.55 25.08
CA CYS A 103 -8.96 14.50 25.55
C CYS A 103 -9.31 15.13 26.91
N ALA A 104 -10.60 15.19 27.30
CA ALA A 104 -11.00 15.60 28.63
C ALA A 104 -10.70 14.56 29.72
N GLN A 105 -10.58 13.27 29.33
CA GLN A 105 -10.32 12.14 30.22
C GLN A 105 -8.87 11.69 30.25
N THR A 106 -8.16 11.86 29.10
CA THR A 106 -6.82 11.34 28.92
C THR A 106 -5.94 12.38 28.23
N GLN A 107 -4.79 12.66 28.82
CA GLN A 107 -3.73 13.40 28.17
C GLN A 107 -2.89 12.45 27.31
N PHE A 108 -2.90 12.65 26.01
CA PHE A 108 -2.09 11.89 25.07
C PHE A 108 -0.71 12.51 24.90
N ASP A 109 0.30 11.67 24.74
CA ASP A 109 1.67 12.10 24.43
C ASP A 109 1.82 12.40 22.94
N ILE A 110 1.21 11.55 22.09
CA ILE A 110 1.29 11.59 20.63
C ILE A 110 -0.14 11.53 20.05
N ALA A 111 -0.41 12.39 19.09
CA ALA A 111 -1.55 12.32 18.17
C ALA A 111 -1.06 11.93 16.78
N HIS A 112 -1.18 10.66 16.44
CA HIS A 112 -0.71 10.09 15.18
C HIS A 112 -1.86 10.07 14.15
N ALA A 113 -1.75 10.91 13.14
CA ALA A 113 -2.69 10.97 12.02
C ALA A 113 -2.24 9.99 10.93
N ASP A 114 -2.96 8.89 10.80
CA ASP A 114 -2.77 7.93 9.71
C ASP A 114 -3.44 8.48 8.44
N GLN A 115 -2.66 8.93 7.51
CA GLN A 115 -3.03 9.68 6.30
C GLN A 115 -3.42 11.15 6.54
N LEU A 116 -3.27 11.95 5.48
CA LEU A 116 -3.45 13.41 5.50
C LEU A 116 -4.86 13.85 5.97
N ASN A 117 -5.91 13.10 5.63
CA ASN A 117 -7.28 13.45 6.00
C ASN A 117 -7.56 13.34 7.51
N MET A 118 -6.73 12.60 8.25
CA MET A 118 -6.82 12.53 9.71
C MET A 118 -6.06 13.67 10.41
N ALA A 119 -5.19 14.38 9.70
CA ALA A 119 -4.44 15.50 10.27
C ALA A 119 -5.35 16.59 10.88
N GLN A 120 -6.49 16.91 10.21
CA GLN A 120 -7.47 17.88 10.73
C GLN A 120 -8.03 17.52 12.12
N TYR A 121 -7.96 16.27 12.50
CA TYR A 121 -8.39 15.78 13.82
C TYR A 121 -7.23 15.77 14.81
N ALA A 122 -6.03 15.38 14.39
CA ALA A 122 -4.83 15.43 15.21
C ALA A 122 -4.50 16.87 15.67
N GLU A 123 -4.75 17.88 14.82
CA GLU A 123 -4.61 19.31 15.17
C GLU A 123 -5.40 19.70 16.42
N GLN A 124 -6.49 19.00 16.75
CA GLN A 124 -7.38 19.32 17.85
C GLN A 124 -7.01 18.65 19.17
N VAL A 125 -5.99 17.78 19.20
CA VAL A 125 -5.55 17.07 20.40
C VAL A 125 -4.62 17.97 21.20
N PRO A 126 -5.04 18.50 22.36
CA PRO A 126 -4.24 19.46 23.11
C PRO A 126 -3.06 18.78 23.79
N GLY A 127 -1.89 19.43 23.77
CA GLY A 127 -0.70 19.00 24.51
C GLY A 127 0.02 17.76 23.95
N ALA A 128 -0.54 17.08 22.93
CA ALA A 128 0.11 15.97 22.23
C ALA A 128 1.02 16.47 21.10
N ALA A 129 2.16 15.84 20.89
CA ALA A 129 2.94 16.03 19.67
C ALA A 129 2.21 15.39 18.49
N LYS A 130 2.08 16.13 17.39
CA LYS A 130 1.32 15.72 16.21
C LYS A 130 2.23 15.09 15.18
N ILE A 131 1.88 13.88 14.77
CA ILE A 131 2.62 13.13 13.76
C ILE A 131 1.70 12.89 12.57
N LEU A 132 2.19 13.19 11.38
CA LEU A 132 1.56 12.78 10.13
C LEU A 132 2.25 11.52 9.61
N ASP A 133 1.51 10.44 9.42
CA ASP A 133 1.94 9.30 8.64
C ASP A 133 1.40 9.42 7.21
N ALA A 134 2.20 9.97 6.32
CA ALA A 134 1.85 10.17 4.93
C ALA A 134 2.05 8.86 4.14
N HIS A 135 0.93 8.20 3.78
CA HIS A 135 0.96 7.00 2.95
C HIS A 135 1.38 7.25 1.49
N ASN A 136 1.36 8.49 1.07
CA ASN A 136 1.86 9.05 -0.18
C ASN A 136 1.83 10.57 -0.10
N ALA A 137 2.49 11.25 -1.04
CA ALA A 137 2.28 12.66 -1.29
C ALA A 137 0.96 12.84 -2.07
N LEU A 138 -0.13 13.08 -1.34
CA LEU A 138 -1.49 13.05 -1.89
C LEU A 138 -1.69 14.08 -3.00
N TRP A 139 -1.07 15.27 -2.88
CA TRP A 139 -1.13 16.29 -3.92
C TRP A 139 -0.55 15.82 -5.25
N LEU A 140 0.56 15.02 -5.20
CA LEU A 140 1.22 14.51 -6.40
C LEU A 140 0.37 13.41 -7.06
N LEU A 141 -0.26 12.56 -6.25
CA LEU A 141 -1.21 11.55 -6.74
C LEU A 141 -2.37 12.22 -7.51
N TYR A 142 -2.99 13.26 -6.94
CA TYR A 142 -4.09 13.99 -7.58
C TYR A 142 -3.63 14.75 -8.82
N LYS A 143 -2.39 15.28 -8.83
CA LYS A 143 -1.79 15.88 -10.02
C LYS A 143 -1.64 14.87 -11.14
N ARG A 144 -1.03 13.69 -10.86
CA ARG A 144 -0.88 12.62 -11.84
C ARG A 144 -2.24 12.18 -12.40
N LEU A 145 -3.26 12.04 -11.55
CA LEU A 145 -4.64 11.75 -12.01
C LEU A 145 -5.19 12.84 -12.92
N ALA A 146 -5.02 14.11 -12.57
CA ALA A 146 -5.45 15.22 -13.42
C ALA A 146 -4.76 15.22 -14.79
N ASP A 147 -3.47 14.81 -14.82
CA ASP A 147 -2.68 14.78 -16.06
C ASP A 147 -3.11 13.63 -17.01
N THR A 148 -3.67 12.51 -16.47
CA THR A 148 -4.21 11.42 -17.29
C THR A 148 -5.60 11.69 -17.86
N LEU A 149 -6.36 12.65 -17.30
CA LEU A 149 -7.72 12.94 -17.74
C LEU A 149 -7.73 13.80 -19.00
N GLY A 150 -8.64 13.47 -19.93
CA GLY A 150 -8.99 14.32 -21.06
C GLY A 150 -9.65 15.65 -20.62
N LEU A 151 -9.76 16.62 -21.53
CA LEU A 151 -10.43 17.89 -21.25
C LEU A 151 -11.89 17.66 -20.84
N GLY A 152 -12.29 18.15 -19.66
CA GLY A 152 -13.62 17.98 -19.14
C GLY A 152 -13.77 18.45 -17.68
N PRO A 153 -15.01 18.41 -17.12
CA PRO A 153 -15.29 18.88 -15.76
C PRO A 153 -14.46 18.14 -14.69
N GLN A 154 -14.24 16.86 -14.85
CA GLN A 154 -13.42 16.06 -13.93
C GLN A 154 -11.98 16.58 -13.87
N LYS A 155 -11.36 16.86 -15.02
CA LYS A 155 -10.00 17.43 -15.06
C LYS A 155 -9.93 18.76 -14.33
N LEU A 156 -10.93 19.62 -14.47
CA LEU A 156 -10.99 20.91 -13.77
C LEU A 156 -11.05 20.72 -12.25
N ILE A 157 -11.89 19.79 -11.78
CA ILE A 157 -12.01 19.46 -10.36
C ILE A 157 -10.68 18.95 -9.81
N TYR A 158 -10.08 17.91 -10.44
CA TYR A 158 -8.79 17.37 -10.00
C TYR A 158 -7.66 18.39 -10.09
N SER A 159 -7.69 19.27 -11.14
CA SER A 159 -6.68 20.31 -11.33
C SER A 159 -6.76 21.42 -10.28
N ARG A 160 -7.96 21.74 -9.77
CA ARG A 160 -8.13 22.62 -8.62
C ARG A 160 -7.68 21.92 -7.35
N ASP A 161 -8.13 20.70 -7.16
CA ASP A 161 -8.00 19.98 -5.88
C ASP A 161 -6.55 19.65 -5.55
N TRP A 162 -5.72 19.22 -6.54
CA TRP A 162 -4.31 18.96 -6.27
C TRP A 162 -3.53 20.20 -5.82
N ARG A 163 -3.90 21.41 -6.31
CA ARG A 163 -3.26 22.66 -5.87
C ARG A 163 -3.63 23.02 -4.44
N LEU A 164 -4.87 22.75 -4.06
CA LEU A 164 -5.32 22.95 -2.68
C LEU A 164 -4.71 21.92 -1.74
N LEU A 165 -4.64 20.64 -2.18
CA LEU A 165 -3.96 19.58 -1.45
C LEU A 165 -2.48 19.91 -1.24
N LYS A 166 -1.77 20.40 -2.27
CA LYS A 166 -0.37 20.81 -2.13
C LYS A 166 -0.18 21.86 -1.04
N LYS A 167 -1.06 22.87 -1.01
CA LYS A 167 -1.01 23.92 0.03
C LYS A 167 -1.34 23.36 1.41
N TYR A 168 -2.37 22.52 1.51
CA TYR A 168 -2.81 21.93 2.77
C TYR A 168 -1.76 20.97 3.33
N GLU A 169 -1.27 20.04 2.53
CA GLU A 169 -0.26 19.05 2.89
C GLU A 169 1.06 19.72 3.28
N GLY A 170 1.50 20.74 2.50
CA GLY A 170 2.67 21.52 2.84
C GLY A 170 2.51 22.31 4.15
N ARG A 171 1.30 22.80 4.49
CA ARG A 171 1.01 23.41 5.80
C ARG A 171 1.14 22.39 6.93
N ILE A 172 0.43 21.25 6.81
CA ILE A 172 0.48 20.18 7.82
C ILE A 172 1.93 19.71 8.04
N CYS A 173 2.68 19.49 6.96
CA CYS A 173 4.08 19.09 7.07
C CYS A 173 4.98 20.15 7.71
N ARG A 174 4.63 21.43 7.73
CA ARG A 174 5.36 22.47 8.47
C ARG A 174 4.98 22.54 9.94
N GLU A 175 3.70 22.34 10.25
CA GLU A 175 3.10 22.58 11.57
C GLU A 175 3.20 21.37 12.52
N PHE A 176 3.22 20.14 12.00
CA PHE A 176 3.31 18.93 12.80
C PHE A 176 4.75 18.70 13.28
N GLU A 177 4.92 18.18 14.47
CA GLU A 177 6.22 17.91 15.09
C GLU A 177 7.01 16.82 14.36
N GLY A 178 6.32 15.77 13.85
CA GLY A 178 6.94 14.69 13.09
C GLY A 178 6.18 14.31 11.83
N ILE A 179 6.93 13.90 10.81
CA ILE A 179 6.40 13.44 9.52
C ILE A 179 7.03 12.10 9.18
N LEU A 180 6.18 11.12 8.88
CA LEU A 180 6.54 9.83 8.31
C LEU A 180 6.19 9.82 6.82
N ALA A 181 7.16 9.56 5.96
CA ALA A 181 6.96 9.37 4.53
C ALA A 181 7.08 7.88 4.19
N VAL A 182 6.38 7.41 3.15
CA VAL A 182 6.42 5.98 2.76
C VAL A 182 7.63 5.64 1.90
N SER A 183 8.18 6.62 1.19
CA SER A 183 9.34 6.46 0.32
C SER A 183 10.17 7.75 0.26
N GLN A 184 11.38 7.67 -0.31
CA GLN A 184 12.21 8.85 -0.54
C GLN A 184 11.59 9.79 -1.59
N GLU A 185 10.88 9.24 -2.57
CA GLU A 185 10.13 9.99 -3.59
C GLU A 185 9.01 10.79 -2.96
N ASP A 186 8.23 10.18 -2.05
CA ASP A 186 7.16 10.87 -1.32
C ASP A 186 7.74 11.96 -0.41
N LYS A 187 8.84 11.68 0.29
CA LYS A 187 9.56 12.70 1.08
C LYS A 187 9.91 13.90 0.21
N THR A 188 10.52 13.70 -0.96
CA THR A 188 10.86 14.79 -1.88
C THR A 188 9.63 15.58 -2.33
N ALA A 189 8.53 14.88 -2.62
CA ALA A 189 7.27 15.53 -3.00
C ALA A 189 6.65 16.34 -1.84
N LEU A 190 6.74 15.85 -0.61
CA LEU A 190 6.29 16.59 0.58
C LEU A 190 7.16 17.82 0.84
N GLU A 191 8.48 17.74 0.66
CA GLU A 191 9.40 18.88 0.71
C GLU A 191 9.06 19.95 -0.35
N GLU A 192 8.73 19.50 -1.58
CA GLU A 192 8.22 20.41 -2.62
C GLU A 192 6.92 21.11 -2.19
N ALA A 193 5.99 20.39 -1.55
CA ALA A 193 4.75 20.98 -1.05
C ALA A 193 4.98 22.01 0.07
N MET A 194 5.98 21.77 0.93
CA MET A 194 6.39 22.70 1.99
C MET A 194 7.14 23.92 1.47
N GLY A 195 7.82 23.81 0.33
CA GLY A 195 8.75 24.80 -0.20
C GLY A 195 10.08 24.89 0.55
N GLN A 196 10.39 23.89 1.37
CA GLN A 196 11.65 23.80 2.12
C GLN A 196 11.97 22.34 2.44
N ALA A 197 13.26 22.00 2.58
CA ALA A 197 13.69 20.73 3.11
C ALA A 197 13.39 20.62 4.61
N ARG A 198 13.01 19.42 5.05
CA ARG A 198 12.78 19.09 6.45
C ARG A 198 13.21 17.65 6.70
N GLU A 199 13.73 17.38 7.88
CA GLU A 199 13.95 16.01 8.32
C GLU A 199 12.60 15.28 8.43
N MET A 200 12.48 14.16 7.73
CA MET A 200 11.32 13.26 7.75
C MET A 200 11.82 11.84 7.86
N THR A 201 11.15 11.05 8.66
CA THR A 201 11.44 9.62 8.80
C THR A 201 10.75 8.84 7.68
N VAL A 202 11.50 7.99 6.98
CA VAL A 202 10.92 7.12 5.95
C VAL A 202 10.52 5.78 6.58
N ILE A 203 9.23 5.48 6.54
CA ILE A 203 8.63 4.22 7.01
C ILE A 203 7.92 3.57 5.84
N PRO A 204 8.55 2.60 5.17
CA PRO A 204 7.96 1.94 4.01
C PRO A 204 6.72 1.12 4.40
N ILE A 205 5.95 0.70 3.40
CA ILE A 205 4.96 -0.36 3.61
C ILE A 205 5.73 -1.61 4.04
N ALA A 206 5.32 -2.20 5.14
CA ALA A 206 5.95 -3.37 5.73
C ALA A 206 5.06 -4.61 5.63
N VAL A 207 5.63 -5.76 5.89
CA VAL A 207 4.94 -7.05 5.98
C VAL A 207 5.27 -7.72 7.30
N ASP A 208 4.48 -8.71 7.69
CA ASP A 208 4.73 -9.55 8.85
C ASP A 208 5.28 -10.91 8.39
N LEU A 209 6.53 -11.18 8.72
CA LEU A 209 7.16 -12.46 8.36
C LEU A 209 6.60 -13.67 9.13
N ASP A 210 5.93 -13.46 10.26
CA ASP A 210 5.26 -14.53 10.98
C ASP A 210 3.97 -14.96 10.26
N GLU A 211 3.32 -14.03 9.53
CA GLU A 211 2.15 -14.30 8.69
C GLU A 211 2.54 -14.77 7.26
N LEU A 212 3.80 -14.59 6.86
CA LEU A 212 4.33 -14.95 5.54
C LEU A 212 5.52 -15.92 5.66
N PRO A 213 5.27 -17.19 5.99
CA PRO A 213 6.33 -18.19 6.11
C PRO A 213 7.04 -18.42 4.78
N LEU A 214 8.28 -18.91 4.87
CA LEU A 214 9.02 -19.36 3.69
C LEU A 214 8.26 -20.53 3.05
N ILE A 215 8.04 -20.44 1.74
CA ILE A 215 7.40 -21.52 0.99
C ILE A 215 8.46 -22.43 0.38
N GLU A 216 8.34 -23.71 0.66
CA GLU A 216 9.15 -24.74 0.02
C GLU A 216 8.57 -25.07 -1.36
N ARG A 217 9.29 -24.66 -2.41
CA ARG A 217 8.88 -24.89 -3.79
C ARG A 217 9.14 -26.36 -4.19
N ASN A 218 8.26 -26.88 -5.05
CA ASN A 218 8.44 -28.22 -5.59
C ASN A 218 9.78 -28.35 -6.35
N PRO A 219 10.41 -29.51 -6.36
CA PRO A 219 11.67 -29.70 -7.07
C PRO A 219 11.61 -29.40 -8.57
N ASP A 220 10.47 -29.62 -9.18
CA ASP A 220 10.14 -29.43 -10.59
C ASP A 220 9.22 -28.22 -10.84
N ALA A 221 9.20 -27.24 -9.92
CA ALA A 221 8.42 -26.03 -10.06
C ALA A 221 8.79 -25.26 -11.35
N ASP A 222 7.85 -25.21 -12.30
CA ASP A 222 8.04 -24.60 -13.63
C ASP A 222 6.88 -23.71 -14.07
N HIS A 223 5.89 -23.50 -13.20
CA HIS A 223 4.83 -22.55 -13.44
C HIS A 223 5.33 -21.10 -13.30
N ILE A 224 4.66 -20.19 -13.99
CA ILE A 224 4.80 -18.75 -13.79
C ILE A 224 3.60 -18.28 -12.97
N LEU A 225 3.81 -17.49 -11.92
CA LEU A 225 2.76 -17.04 -11.02
C LEU A 225 2.62 -15.54 -11.01
N HIS A 226 1.40 -15.04 -11.16
CA HIS A 226 1.00 -13.65 -10.85
C HIS A 226 -0.16 -13.65 -9.89
N ILE A 227 -0.05 -12.87 -8.80
CA ILE A 227 -1.14 -12.66 -7.85
C ILE A 227 -1.52 -11.18 -7.81
N GLY A 228 -2.83 -10.89 -7.93
CA GLY A 228 -3.32 -9.52 -7.83
C GLY A 228 -4.80 -9.38 -8.07
N THR A 229 -5.37 -8.23 -7.65
CA THR A 229 -6.77 -7.90 -7.90
C THR A 229 -7.00 -7.61 -9.38
N MET A 230 -7.78 -8.45 -10.08
CA MET A 230 -7.96 -8.39 -11.53
C MET A 230 -9.05 -7.41 -11.99
N TYR A 231 -9.62 -6.60 -11.10
CA TYR A 231 -10.45 -5.43 -11.45
C TYR A 231 -9.66 -4.11 -11.47
N TRP A 232 -8.37 -4.14 -11.05
CA TRP A 232 -7.52 -2.96 -11.04
C TRP A 232 -6.82 -2.81 -12.41
N PRO A 233 -7.06 -1.71 -13.16
CA PRO A 233 -6.58 -1.59 -14.54
C PRO A 233 -5.08 -1.85 -14.76
N PRO A 234 -4.15 -1.38 -13.90
CA PRO A 234 -2.74 -1.71 -14.05
C PRO A 234 -2.40 -3.20 -13.96
N ASN A 235 -3.16 -3.98 -13.17
CA ASN A 235 -2.93 -5.43 -13.11
C ASN A 235 -3.47 -6.13 -14.36
N ILE A 236 -4.62 -5.67 -14.89
CA ILE A 236 -5.19 -6.20 -16.13
C ILE A 236 -4.24 -5.92 -17.30
N ASP A 237 -3.74 -4.69 -17.43
CA ASP A 237 -2.74 -4.31 -18.44
C ASP A 237 -1.49 -5.17 -18.35
N ALA A 238 -0.95 -5.34 -17.14
CA ALA A 238 0.25 -6.14 -16.88
C ALA A 238 0.09 -7.60 -17.32
N VAL A 239 -1.03 -8.22 -16.95
CA VAL A 239 -1.33 -9.63 -17.30
C VAL A 239 -1.55 -9.77 -18.80
N ASN A 240 -2.32 -8.88 -19.43
CA ASN A 240 -2.54 -8.92 -20.86
C ASN A 240 -1.24 -8.73 -21.66
N TRP A 241 -0.42 -7.74 -21.29
CA TRP A 241 0.89 -7.55 -21.90
C TRP A 241 1.77 -8.81 -21.79
N PHE A 242 1.77 -9.44 -20.62
CA PHE A 242 2.55 -10.67 -20.43
C PHE A 242 2.05 -11.81 -21.32
N ILE A 243 0.73 -12.00 -21.40
CA ILE A 243 0.12 -13.04 -22.24
C ILE A 243 0.36 -12.78 -23.74
N ASP A 244 0.25 -11.52 -24.18
CA ASP A 244 0.27 -11.19 -25.60
C ASP A 244 1.69 -11.05 -26.17
N GLU A 245 2.63 -10.52 -25.36
CA GLU A 245 3.96 -10.17 -25.86
C GLU A 245 5.10 -11.01 -25.25
N VAL A 246 4.98 -11.48 -24.01
CA VAL A 246 6.07 -12.18 -23.30
C VAL A 246 5.92 -13.70 -23.36
N LEU A 247 4.73 -14.21 -23.01
CA LEU A 247 4.48 -15.64 -22.92
C LEU A 247 4.71 -16.41 -24.23
N PRO A 248 4.38 -15.87 -25.43
CA PRO A 248 4.72 -16.54 -26.69
C PRO A 248 6.23 -16.76 -26.89
N ILE A 249 7.08 -15.85 -26.40
CA ILE A 249 8.54 -16.00 -26.46
C ILE A 249 8.99 -17.14 -25.54
N ILE A 250 8.44 -17.21 -24.33
CA ILE A 250 8.72 -18.30 -23.37
C ILE A 250 8.30 -19.65 -23.95
N HIS A 251 7.12 -19.71 -24.58
CA HIS A 251 6.59 -20.95 -25.18
C HIS A 251 7.39 -21.47 -26.38
N GLN A 252 8.23 -20.65 -27.04
CA GLN A 252 9.18 -21.15 -28.05
C GLN A 252 10.20 -22.14 -27.47
N SER A 253 10.61 -21.92 -26.22
CA SER A 253 11.60 -22.75 -25.54
C SER A 253 10.96 -23.75 -24.55
N ARG A 254 9.86 -23.39 -23.94
CA ARG A 254 9.15 -24.14 -22.93
C ARG A 254 7.63 -24.18 -23.21
N PRO A 255 7.19 -24.97 -24.21
CA PRO A 255 5.82 -24.90 -24.73
C PRO A 255 4.73 -25.34 -23.74
N GLN A 256 5.10 -26.04 -22.68
CA GLN A 256 4.16 -26.56 -21.68
C GLN A 256 4.09 -25.72 -20.40
N THR A 257 4.90 -24.64 -20.26
CA THR A 257 4.89 -23.79 -19.07
C THR A 257 3.50 -23.16 -18.87
N ILE A 258 2.97 -23.32 -17.68
CA ILE A 258 1.64 -22.79 -17.29
C ILE A 258 1.83 -21.42 -16.64
N PHE A 259 0.92 -20.50 -16.97
CA PHE A 259 0.82 -19.21 -16.31
C PHE A 259 -0.39 -19.19 -15.39
N ASP A 260 -0.14 -19.21 -14.07
CA ASP A 260 -1.15 -19.08 -13.02
C ASP A 260 -1.46 -17.60 -12.77
N ILE A 261 -2.71 -17.21 -12.99
CA ILE A 261 -3.24 -15.86 -12.78
C ILE A 261 -4.25 -15.94 -11.64
N VAL A 262 -3.78 -15.58 -10.45
CA VAL A 262 -4.57 -15.70 -9.21
C VAL A 262 -5.04 -14.33 -8.77
N GLY A 263 -6.35 -14.16 -8.60
CA GLY A 263 -6.85 -12.93 -8.03
C GLY A 263 -8.31 -12.62 -8.27
N LEU A 264 -8.82 -11.71 -7.45
CA LEU A 264 -10.23 -11.38 -7.34
C LEU A 264 -10.76 -10.68 -8.59
N ARG A 265 -11.93 -11.14 -9.08
CA ARG A 265 -12.73 -10.52 -10.15
C ARG A 265 -11.96 -10.35 -11.47
N PRO A 266 -11.46 -11.43 -12.09
CA PRO A 266 -10.88 -11.31 -13.42
C PRO A 266 -11.95 -10.85 -14.44
N PRO A 267 -11.55 -10.02 -15.42
CA PRO A 267 -12.42 -9.68 -16.55
C PRO A 267 -12.88 -10.93 -17.29
N GLN A 268 -14.11 -10.90 -17.82
CA GLN A 268 -14.68 -12.03 -18.55
C GLN A 268 -13.80 -12.48 -19.73
N GLU A 269 -13.22 -11.54 -20.46
CA GLU A 269 -12.28 -11.80 -21.56
C GLU A 269 -11.07 -12.63 -21.12
N LEU A 270 -10.50 -12.32 -19.94
CA LEU A 270 -9.36 -13.08 -19.40
C LEU A 270 -9.77 -14.50 -19.00
N VAL A 271 -10.97 -14.67 -18.43
CA VAL A 271 -11.52 -15.99 -18.10
C VAL A 271 -11.72 -16.83 -19.37
N GLU A 272 -12.25 -16.24 -20.43
CA GLU A 272 -12.47 -16.90 -21.73
C GLU A 272 -11.13 -17.33 -22.37
N ARG A 273 -10.09 -16.49 -22.28
CA ARG A 273 -8.73 -16.86 -22.73
C ARG A 273 -8.20 -18.08 -21.98
N GLY A 274 -8.40 -18.15 -20.65
CA GLY A 274 -8.02 -19.31 -19.84
C GLY A 274 -8.78 -20.59 -20.20
N GLN A 275 -10.03 -20.47 -20.64
CA GLN A 275 -10.84 -21.61 -21.11
C GLN A 275 -10.36 -22.14 -22.47
N GLN A 276 -9.78 -21.27 -23.31
CA GLN A 276 -9.30 -21.62 -24.67
C GLN A 276 -7.87 -22.15 -24.66
N ASP A 277 -7.02 -21.71 -23.74
CA ASP A 277 -5.63 -22.16 -23.62
C ASP A 277 -5.37 -22.80 -22.23
N PRO A 278 -5.16 -24.12 -22.16
CA PRO A 278 -4.93 -24.83 -20.87
C PRO A 278 -3.63 -24.42 -20.19
N ARG A 279 -2.77 -23.65 -20.85
CA ARG A 279 -1.55 -23.08 -20.25
C ARG A 279 -1.80 -21.75 -19.52
N LEU A 280 -3.02 -21.20 -19.60
CA LEU A 280 -3.49 -20.04 -18.86
C LEU A 280 -4.46 -20.48 -17.78
N ASN A 281 -4.01 -20.54 -16.53
CA ASN A 281 -4.86 -20.89 -15.40
C ASN A 281 -5.38 -19.64 -14.70
N VAL A 282 -6.59 -19.23 -15.00
CA VAL A 282 -7.27 -18.06 -14.41
C VAL A 282 -8.19 -18.51 -13.29
N THR A 283 -7.79 -18.33 -12.03
CA THR A 283 -8.50 -18.93 -10.90
C THR A 283 -9.61 -18.07 -10.30
N GLY A 284 -9.52 -16.76 -10.43
CA GLY A 284 -10.33 -15.87 -9.59
C GLY A 284 -9.77 -15.79 -8.16
N TYR A 285 -10.65 -15.53 -7.19
CA TYR A 285 -10.27 -15.55 -5.77
C TYR A 285 -10.00 -16.98 -5.30
N VAL A 286 -8.92 -17.15 -4.57
CA VAL A 286 -8.60 -18.38 -3.86
C VAL A 286 -8.37 -18.06 -2.38
N GLU A 287 -8.80 -18.95 -1.50
CA GLU A 287 -8.60 -18.80 -0.06
C GLU A 287 -7.15 -19.09 0.34
N ASP A 288 -6.55 -20.11 -0.29
CA ASP A 288 -5.17 -20.52 -0.07
C ASP A 288 -4.35 -20.35 -1.36
N THR A 289 -3.29 -19.57 -1.28
CA THR A 289 -2.36 -19.30 -2.38
C THR A 289 -1.11 -20.20 -2.35
N GLU A 290 -0.86 -20.90 -1.25
CA GLU A 290 0.35 -21.70 -1.06
C GLU A 290 0.56 -22.75 -2.17
N PRO A 291 -0.46 -23.49 -2.64
CA PRO A 291 -0.27 -24.48 -3.71
C PRO A 291 0.22 -23.88 -5.04
N TYR A 292 -0.10 -22.61 -5.31
CA TYR A 292 0.40 -21.89 -6.49
C TYR A 292 1.85 -21.47 -6.32
N TYR A 293 2.22 -20.97 -5.13
CA TYR A 293 3.60 -20.65 -4.81
C TYR A 293 4.51 -21.88 -4.88
N GLN A 294 4.04 -23.03 -4.39
CA GLN A 294 4.82 -24.30 -4.42
C GLN A 294 5.15 -24.75 -5.85
N LYS A 295 4.25 -24.53 -6.83
CA LYS A 295 4.43 -24.88 -8.24
C LYS A 295 5.22 -23.83 -9.02
N ALA A 296 5.34 -22.61 -8.51
CA ALA A 296 5.92 -21.51 -9.24
C ALA A 296 7.46 -21.58 -9.29
N GLY A 297 8.01 -21.70 -10.49
CA GLY A 297 9.43 -21.50 -10.77
C GLY A 297 9.80 -20.02 -10.86
N ALA A 298 8.84 -19.14 -11.20
CA ALA A 298 9.01 -17.69 -11.24
C ALA A 298 7.73 -16.96 -10.80
N PHE A 299 7.87 -15.98 -9.92
CA PHE A 299 6.82 -15.01 -9.62
C PHE A 299 7.00 -13.76 -10.49
N ILE A 300 5.93 -13.22 -11.08
CA ILE A 300 6.06 -12.06 -11.97
C ILE A 300 5.20 -10.89 -11.54
N VAL A 301 5.75 -9.68 -11.71
CA VAL A 301 5.02 -8.42 -11.51
C VAL A 301 5.30 -7.49 -12.70
N PRO A 302 4.66 -7.74 -13.87
CA PRO A 302 4.95 -7.06 -15.13
C PRO A 302 4.18 -5.73 -15.26
N VAL A 303 4.13 -4.91 -14.21
CA VAL A 303 3.35 -3.67 -14.13
C VAL A 303 4.04 -2.56 -14.92
N ARG A 304 3.30 -1.93 -15.85
CA ARG A 304 3.78 -0.87 -16.75
C ARG A 304 3.12 0.49 -16.51
N ALA A 305 2.13 0.55 -15.61
CA ALA A 305 1.40 1.78 -15.28
C ALA A 305 1.03 1.84 -13.80
N GLY A 306 0.75 3.04 -13.29
CA GLY A 306 0.38 3.28 -11.89
C GLY A 306 1.57 3.70 -11.03
N GLY A 307 1.34 3.96 -9.74
CA GLY A 307 2.34 4.40 -8.77
C GLY A 307 2.21 3.67 -7.42
N GLY A 308 3.14 3.91 -6.53
CA GLY A 308 3.18 3.38 -5.16
C GLY A 308 3.80 1.99 -5.04
N MET A 309 4.19 1.62 -3.84
CA MET A 309 4.80 0.33 -3.53
C MET A 309 3.86 -0.84 -3.82
N ARG A 310 4.37 -1.86 -4.46
CA ARG A 310 3.62 -3.09 -4.80
C ARG A 310 3.76 -4.12 -3.67
N VAL A 311 2.79 -4.15 -2.74
CA VAL A 311 2.77 -5.09 -1.61
C VAL A 311 2.97 -6.55 -2.05
N LYS A 312 2.45 -6.93 -3.23
CA LYS A 312 2.65 -8.27 -3.79
C LYS A 312 4.12 -8.66 -4.00
N ILE A 313 5.00 -7.70 -4.28
CA ILE A 313 6.45 -7.94 -4.35
C ILE A 313 7.00 -8.25 -2.97
N LEU A 314 6.62 -7.46 -1.96
CA LEU A 314 7.04 -7.70 -0.58
C LEU A 314 6.58 -9.09 -0.10
N ASN A 315 5.32 -9.44 -0.38
CA ASN A 315 4.78 -10.76 -0.02
C ASN A 315 5.53 -11.91 -0.72
N ALA A 316 5.76 -11.79 -2.02
CA ALA A 316 6.48 -12.83 -2.77
C ALA A 316 7.92 -12.99 -2.28
N LEU A 317 8.65 -11.89 -2.06
CA LEU A 317 10.00 -11.93 -1.52
C LEU A 317 10.03 -12.45 -0.07
N ALA A 318 9.04 -12.09 0.77
CA ALA A 318 8.88 -12.64 2.11
C ALA A 318 8.74 -14.16 2.10
N GLN A 319 8.06 -14.70 1.11
CA GLN A 319 7.87 -16.15 0.94
C GLN A 319 9.03 -16.82 0.19
N GLY A 320 10.10 -16.08 -0.13
CA GLY A 320 11.30 -16.62 -0.77
C GLY A 320 11.16 -16.88 -2.27
N MET A 321 10.22 -16.22 -2.95
CA MET A 321 10.00 -16.43 -4.38
C MET A 321 11.06 -15.74 -5.24
N PRO A 322 11.59 -16.44 -6.26
CA PRO A 322 12.35 -15.80 -7.33
C PRO A 322 11.42 -14.93 -8.16
N LEU A 323 11.78 -13.66 -8.34
CA LEU A 323 10.88 -12.65 -8.85
C LEU A 323 11.44 -11.93 -10.08
N VAL A 324 10.60 -11.78 -11.11
CA VAL A 324 10.84 -10.88 -12.26
C VAL A 324 9.84 -9.74 -12.22
N THR A 325 10.33 -8.52 -12.38
CA THR A 325 9.48 -7.33 -12.40
C THR A 325 9.98 -6.30 -13.41
N THR A 326 9.17 -5.29 -13.70
CA THR A 326 9.60 -4.10 -14.44
C THR A 326 10.22 -3.07 -13.48
N THR A 327 10.94 -2.09 -14.01
CA THR A 327 11.44 -0.94 -13.24
C THR A 327 10.30 -0.24 -12.51
N LEU A 328 9.17 0.00 -13.19
CA LEU A 328 7.98 0.58 -12.57
C LEU A 328 7.32 -0.37 -11.57
N GLY A 329 7.39 -1.68 -11.79
CA GLY A 329 6.83 -2.69 -10.89
C GLY A 329 7.44 -2.65 -9.50
N CYS A 330 8.75 -2.39 -9.37
CA CYS A 330 9.45 -2.29 -8.09
C CYS A 330 9.66 -0.86 -7.58
N GLU A 331 8.96 0.14 -8.15
CA GLU A 331 9.04 1.53 -7.69
C GLU A 331 8.80 1.64 -6.18
N GLY A 332 9.70 2.36 -5.48
CA GLY A 332 9.65 2.55 -4.02
C GLY A 332 10.12 1.35 -3.19
N ILE A 333 10.58 0.26 -3.81
CA ILE A 333 11.14 -0.91 -3.12
C ILE A 333 12.64 -0.99 -3.40
N ALA A 334 13.46 -1.08 -2.35
CA ALA A 334 14.93 -1.07 -2.44
C ALA A 334 15.53 -2.39 -2.96
N VAL A 335 14.94 -2.97 -4.00
CA VAL A 335 15.49 -4.16 -4.67
C VAL A 335 16.56 -3.79 -5.68
N THR A 336 17.52 -4.68 -5.86
CA THR A 336 18.62 -4.53 -6.82
C THR A 336 18.54 -5.65 -7.86
N HIS A 337 18.62 -5.27 -9.15
CA HIS A 337 18.68 -6.23 -10.25
C HIS A 337 19.82 -7.23 -10.07
N GLU A 338 19.56 -8.50 -10.38
CA GLU A 338 20.48 -9.65 -10.24
C GLU A 338 20.97 -9.95 -8.81
N LYS A 339 20.57 -9.15 -7.85
CA LYS A 339 20.88 -9.40 -6.44
C LYS A 339 19.66 -9.95 -5.69
N ASP A 340 18.53 -9.28 -5.78
CA ASP A 340 17.31 -9.60 -5.03
C ASP A 340 16.18 -10.06 -5.96
N VAL A 341 16.16 -9.52 -7.17
CA VAL A 341 15.16 -9.76 -8.23
C VAL A 341 15.79 -9.66 -9.61
N LEU A 342 15.07 -10.08 -10.67
CA LEU A 342 15.38 -9.71 -12.04
C LEU A 342 14.46 -8.57 -12.49
N ILE A 343 15.03 -7.51 -13.09
CA ILE A 343 14.27 -6.35 -13.60
C ILE A 343 14.42 -6.31 -15.13
N ALA A 344 13.28 -6.23 -15.83
CA ALA A 344 13.25 -6.16 -17.29
C ALA A 344 12.00 -5.40 -17.75
N ASP A 345 12.17 -4.50 -18.73
CA ASP A 345 11.11 -3.60 -19.20
C ASP A 345 10.62 -3.90 -20.62
N THR A 346 11.33 -4.77 -21.36
CA THR A 346 10.92 -5.18 -22.72
C THR A 346 10.43 -6.62 -22.75
N PRO A 347 9.54 -7.00 -23.68
CA PRO A 347 9.03 -8.37 -23.76
C PRO A 347 10.14 -9.42 -23.87
N GLN A 348 11.14 -9.16 -24.69
CA GLN A 348 12.25 -10.07 -24.90
C GLN A 348 13.09 -10.26 -23.63
N ALA A 349 13.52 -9.15 -22.98
CA ALA A 349 14.31 -9.23 -21.76
C ALA A 349 13.52 -9.82 -20.58
N PHE A 350 12.20 -9.57 -20.50
CA PHE A 350 11.34 -10.14 -19.48
C PHE A 350 11.19 -11.66 -19.66
N ALA A 351 10.99 -12.13 -20.89
CA ALA A 351 10.94 -13.54 -21.21
C ALA A 351 12.27 -14.25 -20.89
N GLU A 352 13.41 -13.65 -21.26
CA GLU A 352 14.74 -14.16 -20.93
C GLU A 352 14.96 -14.25 -19.41
N ALA A 353 14.55 -13.23 -18.66
CA ALA A 353 14.63 -13.24 -17.21
C ALA A 353 13.78 -14.37 -16.58
N VAL A 354 12.55 -14.57 -17.06
CA VAL A 354 11.69 -15.67 -16.61
C VAL A 354 12.31 -17.02 -16.98
N LEU A 355 12.78 -17.20 -18.20
CA LEU A 355 13.43 -18.43 -18.64
C LEU A 355 14.68 -18.77 -17.80
N ARG A 356 15.48 -17.77 -17.44
CA ARG A 356 16.63 -17.96 -16.52
C ARG A 356 16.18 -18.55 -15.19
N LEU A 357 15.10 -18.03 -14.59
CA LEU A 357 14.59 -18.56 -13.31
C LEU A 357 14.04 -20.00 -13.44
N LEU A 358 13.38 -20.30 -14.57
CA LEU A 358 12.82 -21.63 -14.83
C LEU A 358 13.88 -22.68 -15.19
N THR A 359 15.10 -22.28 -15.61
CA THR A 359 16.16 -23.19 -16.04
C THR A 359 17.33 -23.27 -15.07
N ASP A 360 17.63 -22.17 -14.36
CA ASP A 360 18.71 -22.09 -13.37
C ASP A 360 18.14 -22.07 -11.95
N ARG A 361 17.95 -23.25 -11.39
CA ARG A 361 17.43 -23.43 -10.03
C ARG A 361 18.33 -22.78 -8.98
N ALA A 362 19.66 -22.83 -9.15
CA ALA A 362 20.58 -22.22 -8.19
C ALA A 362 20.43 -20.70 -8.14
N LEU A 363 20.27 -20.04 -9.30
CA LEU A 363 19.97 -18.63 -9.40
C LEU A 363 18.62 -18.30 -8.74
N ALA A 364 17.57 -19.07 -9.06
CA ALA A 364 16.23 -18.89 -8.49
C ALA A 364 16.23 -19.00 -6.96
N GLU A 365 16.90 -19.99 -6.39
CA GLU A 365 17.04 -20.15 -4.94
C GLU A 365 17.89 -19.04 -4.31
N GLN A 366 18.95 -18.60 -4.98
CA GLN A 366 19.79 -17.51 -4.51
C GLN A 366 19.00 -16.19 -4.42
N LEU A 367 18.25 -15.84 -5.48
CA LEU A 367 17.42 -14.63 -5.50
C LEU A 367 16.31 -14.69 -4.46
N GLY A 368 15.63 -15.83 -4.32
CA GLY A 368 14.61 -16.02 -3.29
C GLY A 368 15.15 -15.82 -1.88
N ARG A 369 16.31 -16.39 -1.55
CA ARG A 369 16.96 -16.20 -0.24
C ARG A 369 17.34 -14.73 0.00
N ARG A 370 17.94 -14.06 -0.99
CA ARG A 370 18.35 -12.65 -0.87
C ARG A 370 17.15 -11.72 -0.77
N GLY A 371 16.09 -11.98 -1.57
CA GLY A 371 14.85 -11.24 -1.48
C GLY A 371 14.23 -11.34 -0.07
N ARG A 372 14.14 -12.54 0.50
CA ARG A 372 13.64 -12.72 1.87
C ARG A 372 14.53 -12.03 2.92
N GLU A 373 15.85 -12.05 2.75
CA GLU A 373 16.76 -11.35 3.66
C GLU A 373 16.57 -9.83 3.60
N LEU A 374 16.34 -9.27 2.41
CA LEU A 374 15.98 -7.86 2.25
C LEU A 374 14.67 -7.55 2.99
N ILE A 375 13.64 -8.42 2.86
CA ILE A 375 12.40 -8.23 3.61
C ILE A 375 12.66 -8.27 5.11
N ARG A 376 13.40 -9.25 5.61
CA ARG A 376 13.70 -9.42 7.03
C ARG A 376 14.40 -8.19 7.63
N THR A 377 15.30 -7.57 6.89
CA THR A 377 16.14 -6.46 7.40
C THR A 377 15.52 -5.10 7.19
N THR A 378 14.63 -4.94 6.21
CA THR A 378 14.14 -3.62 5.78
C THR A 378 12.62 -3.50 5.81
N TYR A 379 11.89 -4.56 5.50
CA TYR A 379 10.44 -4.53 5.29
C TYR A 379 9.64 -5.41 6.26
N ASP A 380 10.29 -6.18 7.16
CA ASP A 380 9.57 -6.73 8.32
C ASP A 380 9.09 -5.58 9.19
N TYR A 381 7.83 -5.61 9.64
CA TYR A 381 7.23 -4.46 10.31
C TYR A 381 7.98 -4.05 11.57
N ARG A 382 8.67 -4.98 12.25
CA ARG A 382 9.48 -4.69 13.44
C ARG A 382 10.69 -3.83 13.08
N ALA A 383 11.36 -4.17 11.96
CA ALA A 383 12.49 -3.42 11.46
C ALA A 383 12.07 -2.08 10.82
N ALA A 384 11.04 -2.12 9.96
CA ALA A 384 10.55 -0.97 9.23
C ALA A 384 9.96 0.12 10.14
N CYS A 385 9.27 -0.26 11.22
CA CYS A 385 8.62 0.68 12.13
C CYS A 385 9.53 1.16 13.27
N GLN A 386 10.68 0.53 13.51
CA GLN A 386 11.60 0.92 14.59
C GLN A 386 11.92 2.43 14.62
N PRO A 387 12.16 3.11 13.48
CA PRO A 387 12.45 4.55 13.49
C PRO A 387 11.32 5.44 14.01
N ILE A 388 10.08 4.91 14.14
CA ILE A 388 8.95 5.63 14.75
C ILE A 388 9.25 5.95 16.22
N ASP A 389 9.85 5.01 16.97
CA ASP A 389 10.17 5.21 18.36
C ASP A 389 11.23 6.32 18.56
N ASP A 390 12.19 6.42 17.65
CA ASP A 390 13.21 7.48 17.68
C ASP A 390 12.56 8.84 17.42
N LEU A 391 11.69 8.92 16.40
CA LEU A 391 10.91 10.13 16.12
C LEU A 391 10.04 10.52 17.32
N TYR A 392 9.33 9.57 17.95
CA TYR A 392 8.45 9.86 19.08
C TYR A 392 9.24 10.37 20.30
N ARG A 393 10.42 9.81 20.57
CA ARG A 393 11.31 10.29 21.61
C ARG A 393 11.83 11.70 21.32
N GLN A 394 12.21 11.97 20.08
CA GLN A 394 12.71 13.29 19.64
C GLN A 394 11.64 14.38 19.76
N VAL A 395 10.40 14.13 19.38
CA VAL A 395 9.33 15.14 19.41
C VAL A 395 8.71 15.33 20.80
N LYS A 396 8.91 14.38 21.71
CA LYS A 396 8.41 14.48 23.08
C LYS A 396 9.41 15.22 24.01
N GLY A 397 10.70 15.30 23.65
CA GLY A 397 11.77 16.00 24.37
C GLY A 397 12.22 15.24 25.57
#